data_0a8d268cba62cdc82b180748baf8c0d9
#
_entry.id   0a8d268cba62cdc82b180748baf8c0d9
#
_cell.length_a   1.000
_cell.length_b   1.000
_cell.length_c   1.000
_cell.angle_alpha   90.00
_cell.angle_beta   90.00
_cell.angle_gamma   90.00
#
_symmetry.space_group_name_H-M   'P 1'
#
loop_
_entity.id
_entity.type
_entity.pdbx_description
1 polymer ?
#
loop_
_entity_poly.entity_id
_entity_poly.type
_entity_poly.pdbx_seq_one_letter_code
_entity_poly.pdbx_strand_id
1 'polypeptide(L)'
;MKLRGQDPLADPEPLIRRVYSYVAYVVGDGADAEDITSATIERALRYRGSYDARKGTPIAWLLGIARSRIAEHARASTVDVEDLEEVADLEDSDLPAVDRLTLQAAVASLGARDRELVALRFGADLTARQIGALLGMRPNAVEVALHRALARLRRHLA
;
A
#
# COMPACT_ATOMS: atom_id res chain seq x y z
N MET A 1 -32.20 5.67 -4.71
CA MET A 1 -31.66 6.61 -5.72
C MET A 1 -30.16 6.79 -5.47
N LYS A 2 -29.36 6.19 -6.35
CA LYS A 2 -27.90 6.34 -6.26
C LYS A 2 -27.55 7.74 -6.75
N LEU A 3 -27.06 8.59 -5.87
CA LEU A 3 -26.61 9.92 -6.24
C LEU A 3 -25.46 9.83 -7.24
N ARG A 4 -25.59 10.49 -8.37
CA ARG A 4 -24.48 10.69 -9.31
C ARG A 4 -23.36 11.39 -8.55
N GLY A 5 -22.29 10.70 -8.28
CA GLY A 5 -21.16 11.23 -7.50
C GLY A 5 -20.60 10.26 -6.49
N GLN A 6 -21.20 9.08 -6.35
CA GLN A 6 -20.73 8.04 -5.44
C GLN A 6 -19.99 6.90 -6.15
N ASP A 7 -19.57 7.07 -7.40
CA ASP A 7 -18.72 6.08 -8.04
C ASP A 7 -17.29 6.22 -7.51
N PRO A 8 -16.81 5.24 -6.70
CA PRO A 8 -15.47 5.32 -6.14
C PRO A 8 -14.38 5.24 -7.20
N LEU A 9 -14.70 4.83 -8.41
CA LEU A 9 -13.75 4.66 -9.51
C LEU A 9 -14.00 5.65 -10.65
N ALA A 10 -14.64 6.80 -10.37
CA ALA A 10 -14.90 7.83 -11.38
C ALA A 10 -13.63 8.40 -12.00
N ASP A 11 -12.55 8.53 -11.19
CA ASP A 11 -11.22 8.92 -11.66
C ASP A 11 -10.21 7.87 -11.19
N PRO A 12 -10.07 6.76 -11.94
CA PRO A 12 -9.34 5.60 -11.45
C PRO A 12 -7.81 5.75 -11.46
N GLU A 13 -7.25 6.56 -12.36
CA GLU A 13 -5.80 6.60 -12.56
C GLU A 13 -5.00 7.00 -11.31
N PRO A 14 -5.33 8.10 -10.61
CA PRO A 14 -4.62 8.44 -9.38
C PRO A 14 -4.80 7.40 -8.29
N LEU A 15 -5.97 6.77 -8.22
CA LEU A 15 -6.26 5.72 -7.24
C LEU A 15 -5.42 4.47 -7.50
N ILE A 16 -5.31 4.06 -8.75
CA ILE A 16 -4.50 2.90 -9.15
C ILE A 16 -3.04 3.13 -8.78
N ARG A 17 -2.49 4.33 -9.05
CA ARG A 17 -1.12 4.67 -8.70
C ARG A 17 -0.88 4.61 -7.20
N ARG A 18 -1.80 5.13 -6.41
CA ARG A 18 -1.69 5.10 -4.93
C ARG A 18 -1.77 3.67 -4.39
N VAL A 19 -2.67 2.86 -4.93
CA VAL A 19 -2.78 1.44 -4.55
C VAL A 19 -1.49 0.70 -4.92
N TYR A 20 -0.99 0.87 -6.15
CA TYR A 20 0.25 0.23 -6.58
C TYR A 20 1.42 0.64 -5.68
N SER A 21 1.56 1.93 -5.42
CA SER A 21 2.64 2.44 -4.57
C SER A 21 2.60 1.82 -3.17
N TYR A 22 1.40 1.75 -2.58
CA TYR A 22 1.21 1.08 -1.29
C TYR A 22 1.63 -0.39 -1.34
N VAL A 23 1.14 -1.12 -2.34
CA VAL A 23 1.44 -2.56 -2.49
C VAL A 23 2.94 -2.77 -2.70
N ALA A 24 3.57 -1.95 -3.53
CA ALA A 24 5.01 -2.03 -3.80
C ALA A 24 5.86 -1.78 -2.55
N TYR A 25 5.44 -0.87 -1.67
CA TYR A 25 6.12 -0.69 -0.38
C TYR A 25 6.04 -1.94 0.50
N VAL A 26 4.92 -2.66 0.45
CA VAL A 26 4.69 -3.82 1.32
C VAL A 26 5.36 -5.08 0.79
N VAL A 27 5.19 -5.40 -0.49
CA VAL A 27 5.65 -6.67 -1.07
C VAL A 27 6.88 -6.53 -1.97
N GLY A 28 7.31 -5.30 -2.21
CA GLY A 28 8.36 -5.02 -3.19
C GLY A 28 7.76 -4.70 -4.56
N ASP A 29 8.52 -3.93 -5.34
CA ASP A 29 8.15 -3.56 -6.69
C ASP A 29 8.32 -4.76 -7.63
N GLY A 30 7.43 -4.91 -8.59
CA GLY A 30 7.52 -5.95 -9.60
C GLY A 30 6.22 -6.69 -9.86
N ALA A 31 6.34 -7.92 -10.35
CA ALA A 31 5.21 -8.73 -10.80
C ALA A 31 4.17 -8.97 -9.72
N ASP A 32 4.60 -9.24 -8.48
CA ASP A 32 3.66 -9.47 -7.37
C ASP A 32 2.84 -8.23 -7.06
N ALA A 33 3.49 -7.05 -7.04
CA ALA A 33 2.79 -5.79 -6.81
C ALA A 33 1.79 -5.48 -7.94
N GLU A 34 2.16 -5.75 -9.18
CA GLU A 34 1.27 -5.60 -10.33
C GLU A 34 0.06 -6.53 -10.23
N ASP A 35 0.27 -7.79 -9.90
CA ASP A 35 -0.78 -8.79 -9.77
C ASP A 35 -1.76 -8.44 -8.64
N ILE A 36 -1.24 -8.06 -7.49
CA ILE A 36 -2.06 -7.67 -6.34
C ILE A 36 -2.87 -6.41 -6.66
N THR A 37 -2.24 -5.43 -7.30
CA THR A 37 -2.93 -4.20 -7.71
C THR A 37 -4.04 -4.50 -8.70
N SER A 38 -3.76 -5.30 -9.73
CA SER A 38 -4.77 -5.72 -10.71
C SER A 38 -5.94 -6.46 -10.05
N ALA A 39 -5.65 -7.39 -9.16
CA ALA A 39 -6.67 -8.13 -8.42
C ALA A 39 -7.52 -7.21 -7.54
N THR A 40 -6.89 -6.20 -6.93
CA THR A 40 -7.57 -5.20 -6.12
C THR A 40 -8.56 -4.38 -6.96
N ILE A 41 -8.12 -3.88 -8.10
CA ILE A 41 -8.95 -3.06 -8.99
C ILE A 41 -10.08 -3.91 -9.60
N GLU A 42 -9.79 -5.14 -10.00
CA GLU A 42 -10.80 -6.07 -10.52
C GLU A 42 -11.91 -6.30 -9.49
N ARG A 43 -11.54 -6.56 -8.24
CA ARG A 43 -12.51 -6.74 -7.15
C ARG A 43 -13.30 -5.47 -6.89
N ALA A 44 -12.64 -4.32 -6.91
CA ALA A 44 -13.29 -3.02 -6.74
C ALA A 44 -14.33 -2.76 -7.85
N LEU A 45 -13.99 -3.07 -9.08
CA LEU A 45 -14.93 -2.95 -10.22
C LEU A 45 -16.14 -3.88 -10.05
N ARG A 46 -15.92 -5.11 -9.60
CA ARG A 46 -16.99 -6.10 -9.40
C ARG A 46 -17.94 -5.68 -8.27
N TYR A 47 -17.40 -5.12 -7.21
CA TYR A 47 -18.16 -4.77 -6.00
C TYR A 47 -18.32 -3.27 -5.78
N ARG A 48 -18.21 -2.46 -6.85
CA ARG A 48 -18.28 -0.99 -6.71
C ARG A 48 -19.59 -0.51 -6.06
N GLY A 49 -20.67 -1.26 -6.22
CA GLY A 49 -21.95 -0.96 -5.61
C GLY A 49 -21.97 -1.08 -4.08
N SER A 50 -20.98 -1.77 -3.50
CA SER A 50 -20.85 -1.92 -2.06
C SER A 50 -20.11 -0.76 -1.37
N TYR A 51 -19.51 0.14 -2.16
CA TYR A 51 -18.83 1.31 -1.61
C TYR A 51 -19.83 2.24 -0.90
N ASP A 52 -19.47 2.67 0.29
CA ASP A 52 -20.27 3.60 1.08
C ASP A 52 -19.40 4.80 1.48
N ALA A 53 -19.70 5.97 0.88
CA ALA A 53 -18.97 7.21 1.13
C ALA A 53 -19.02 7.67 2.58
N ARG A 54 -20.02 7.22 3.35
CA ARG A 54 -20.13 7.54 4.78
C ARG A 54 -19.08 6.81 5.63
N LYS A 55 -18.57 5.68 5.14
CA LYS A 55 -17.59 4.84 5.86
C LYS A 55 -16.14 5.21 5.55
N GLY A 56 -15.89 5.95 4.47
CA GLY A 56 -14.55 6.36 4.12
C GLY A 56 -14.42 6.81 2.66
N THR A 57 -13.22 7.25 2.33
CA THR A 57 -12.87 7.70 0.98
C THR A 57 -12.70 6.52 0.02
N PRO A 58 -12.74 6.74 -1.30
CA PRO A 58 -12.46 5.69 -2.27
C PRO A 58 -11.10 5.02 -2.07
N ILE A 59 -10.06 5.80 -1.77
CA ILE A 59 -8.72 5.22 -1.55
C ILE A 59 -8.71 4.32 -0.31
N ALA A 60 -9.35 4.72 0.78
CA ALA A 60 -9.42 3.89 1.99
C ALA A 60 -10.14 2.57 1.72
N TRP A 61 -11.22 2.61 0.94
CA TRP A 61 -11.96 1.42 0.54
C TRP A 61 -11.09 0.48 -0.31
N LEU A 62 -10.38 1.03 -1.30
CA LEU A 62 -9.47 0.25 -2.14
C LEU A 62 -8.32 -0.36 -1.34
N LEU A 63 -7.76 0.39 -0.39
CA LEU A 63 -6.68 -0.12 0.46
C LEU A 63 -7.15 -1.26 1.36
N GLY A 64 -8.40 -1.24 1.81
CA GLY A 64 -8.99 -2.37 2.51
C GLY A 64 -9.01 -3.64 1.67
N ILE A 65 -9.37 -3.52 0.39
CA ILE A 65 -9.32 -4.64 -0.56
C ILE A 65 -7.88 -5.10 -0.78
N ALA A 66 -6.96 -4.14 -1.01
CA ALA A 66 -5.55 -4.44 -1.25
C ALA A 66 -4.91 -5.18 -0.07
N ARG A 67 -5.23 -4.78 1.16
CA ARG A 67 -4.73 -5.45 2.37
C ARG A 67 -5.16 -6.91 2.43
N SER A 68 -6.40 -7.20 2.07
CA SER A 68 -6.90 -8.58 1.99
C SER A 68 -6.15 -9.38 0.92
N ARG A 69 -5.90 -8.77 -0.24
CA ARG A 69 -5.16 -9.43 -1.33
C ARG A 69 -3.71 -9.69 -0.95
N ILE A 70 -3.07 -8.75 -0.25
CA ILE A 70 -1.71 -8.94 0.26
C ILE A 70 -1.67 -10.12 1.25
N ALA A 71 -2.63 -10.19 2.16
CA ALA A 71 -2.71 -11.29 3.12
C ALA A 71 -2.90 -12.65 2.44
N GLU A 72 -3.75 -12.72 1.42
CA GLU A 72 -3.93 -13.94 0.63
C GLU A 72 -2.65 -14.33 -0.11
N HIS A 73 -1.96 -13.36 -0.69
CA HIS A 73 -0.69 -13.58 -1.39
C HIS A 73 0.39 -14.10 -0.44
N ALA A 74 0.50 -13.53 0.75
CA ALA A 74 1.46 -13.97 1.77
C ALA A 74 1.20 -15.42 2.20
N ARG A 75 -0.06 -15.82 2.33
CA ARG A 75 -0.43 -17.21 2.65
C ARG A 75 -0.05 -18.19 1.55
N ALA A 76 -0.22 -17.79 0.29
CA ALA A 76 0.15 -18.61 -0.86
C ALA A 76 1.68 -18.72 -1.01
N SER A 77 2.42 -17.65 -0.65
CA SER A 77 3.88 -17.57 -0.78
C SER A 77 4.64 -18.35 0.28
N THR A 78 4.02 -18.76 1.39
CA THR A 78 4.70 -19.55 2.42
C THR A 78 5.09 -20.94 1.93
N VAL A 79 4.67 -21.34 0.73
CA VAL A 79 5.02 -22.62 0.11
C VAL A 79 6.25 -22.54 -0.79
N ASP A 80 6.65 -21.33 -1.24
CA ASP A 80 7.80 -21.13 -2.13
C ASP A 80 8.71 -20.02 -1.62
N VAL A 81 9.69 -20.38 -0.80
CA VAL A 81 10.66 -19.43 -0.25
C VAL A 81 11.89 -19.24 -1.16
N GLU A 82 11.87 -19.76 -2.38
CA GLU A 82 13.11 -19.84 -3.17
C GLU A 82 13.28 -18.80 -4.27
N ASP A 83 12.35 -17.87 -4.46
CA ASP A 83 12.54 -16.87 -5.50
C ASP A 83 12.46 -15.45 -4.97
N LEU A 84 13.58 -15.02 -4.38
CA LEU A 84 13.90 -13.60 -4.25
C LEU A 84 14.42 -13.11 -5.60
N GLU A 85 13.56 -13.12 -6.61
CA GLU A 85 13.99 -12.65 -7.91
C GLU A 85 13.48 -11.26 -8.24
N GLU A 86 14.45 -10.48 -8.60
CA GLU A 86 14.43 -9.33 -9.48
C GLU A 86 13.47 -8.21 -9.12
N VAL A 87 14.10 -7.19 -8.60
CA VAL A 87 13.59 -5.84 -8.53
C VAL A 87 13.27 -5.36 -9.93
N ALA A 88 12.01 -5.34 -10.30
CA ALA A 88 11.57 -4.68 -11.52
C ALA A 88 11.74 -3.17 -11.37
N ASP A 89 12.21 -2.53 -12.42
CA ASP A 89 12.45 -1.09 -12.43
C ASP A 89 11.19 -0.29 -12.16
N LEU A 90 11.22 0.51 -11.10
CA LEU A 90 10.26 1.59 -10.90
C LEU A 90 10.56 2.69 -11.92
N GLU A 91 9.90 2.66 -13.06
CA GLU A 91 10.14 3.62 -14.12
C GLU A 91 9.70 5.06 -13.79
N ASP A 92 8.99 5.28 -12.69
CA ASP A 92 8.39 6.57 -12.34
C ASP A 92 8.93 7.23 -11.07
N SER A 93 10.11 6.84 -10.62
CA SER A 93 10.72 7.48 -9.45
C SER A 93 11.82 8.43 -9.91
N ASP A 94 11.76 9.67 -9.49
CA ASP A 94 12.78 10.69 -9.73
C ASP A 94 14.12 10.40 -9.02
N LEU A 95 14.18 9.32 -8.22
CA LEU A 95 15.38 8.93 -7.50
C LEU A 95 16.30 8.08 -8.41
N PRO A 96 17.63 8.24 -8.29
CA PRO A 96 18.56 7.34 -8.97
C PRO A 96 18.31 5.86 -8.62
N ALA A 97 18.55 4.95 -9.57
CA ALA A 97 18.26 3.52 -9.39
C ALA A 97 18.93 2.92 -8.15
N VAL A 98 20.17 3.37 -7.84
CA VAL A 98 20.90 2.91 -6.65
C VAL A 98 20.18 3.31 -5.36
N ASP A 99 19.68 4.55 -5.30
CA ASP A 99 18.95 5.03 -4.12
C ASP A 99 17.62 4.33 -3.95
N ARG A 100 16.95 4.00 -5.06
CA ARG A 100 15.71 3.22 -5.05
C ARG A 100 15.92 1.83 -4.49
N LEU A 101 16.95 1.12 -4.93
CA LEU A 101 17.29 -0.20 -4.44
C LEU A 101 17.65 -0.17 -2.96
N THR A 102 18.39 0.84 -2.53
CA THR A 102 18.74 1.03 -1.12
C THR A 102 17.50 1.28 -0.27
N LEU A 103 16.60 2.14 -0.74
CA LEU A 103 15.34 2.42 -0.06
C LEU A 103 14.45 1.17 0.01
N GLN A 104 14.32 0.44 -1.09
CA GLN A 104 13.54 -0.80 -1.12
C GLN A 104 14.09 -1.83 -0.14
N ALA A 105 15.42 -2.00 -0.10
CA ALA A 105 16.06 -2.92 0.84
C ALA A 105 15.82 -2.48 2.30
N ALA A 106 15.90 -1.19 2.58
CA ALA A 106 15.65 -0.66 3.91
C ALA A 106 14.20 -0.87 4.35
N VAL A 107 13.24 -0.61 3.46
CA VAL A 107 11.82 -0.85 3.73
C VAL A 107 11.54 -2.33 3.92
N ALA A 108 12.13 -3.20 3.09
CA ALA A 108 11.97 -4.64 3.19
C ALA A 108 12.52 -5.19 4.52
N SER A 109 13.51 -4.53 5.11
CA SER A 109 14.09 -4.94 6.40
C SER A 109 13.25 -4.53 7.61
N LEU A 110 12.27 -3.64 7.43
CA LEU A 110 11.35 -3.27 8.51
C LEU A 110 10.44 -4.43 8.90
N GLY A 111 10.03 -4.47 10.17
CA GLY A 111 8.97 -5.38 10.59
C GLY A 111 7.65 -5.08 9.85
N ALA A 112 6.77 -6.05 9.80
CA ALA A 112 5.51 -5.96 9.02
C ALA A 112 4.68 -4.73 9.39
N ARG A 113 4.58 -4.42 10.68
CA ARG A 113 3.81 -3.26 11.16
C ARG A 113 4.41 -1.94 10.70
N ASP A 114 5.72 -1.77 10.88
CA ASP A 114 6.43 -0.57 10.48
C ASP A 114 6.35 -0.36 8.97
N ARG A 115 6.53 -1.44 8.23
CA ARG A 115 6.44 -1.42 6.75
C ARG A 115 5.06 -0.98 6.29
N GLU A 116 4.00 -1.50 6.91
CA GLU A 116 2.64 -1.11 6.58
C GLU A 116 2.38 0.38 6.86
N LEU A 117 2.83 0.88 8.00
CA LEU A 117 2.69 2.31 8.34
C LEU A 117 3.38 3.20 7.31
N VAL A 118 4.61 2.87 6.95
CA VAL A 118 5.37 3.60 5.93
C VAL A 118 4.67 3.52 4.57
N ALA A 119 4.19 2.35 4.21
CA ALA A 119 3.46 2.14 2.95
C ALA A 119 2.17 2.96 2.88
N LEU A 120 1.41 3.02 3.95
CA LEU A 120 0.17 3.81 4.00
C LEU A 120 0.45 5.31 3.95
N ARG A 121 1.48 5.78 4.64
CA ARG A 121 1.82 7.21 4.69
C ARG A 121 2.46 7.68 3.39
N PHE A 122 3.47 6.99 2.90
CA PHE A 122 4.29 7.43 1.77
C PHE A 122 3.90 6.79 0.44
N GLY A 123 3.40 5.56 0.46
CA GLY A 123 2.89 4.91 -0.74
C GLY A 123 1.49 5.37 -1.11
N ALA A 124 0.56 5.24 -0.19
CA ALA A 124 -0.85 5.60 -0.41
C ALA A 124 -1.16 7.07 -0.12
N ASP A 125 -0.22 7.80 0.44
CA ASP A 125 -0.36 9.24 0.77
C ASP A 125 -1.56 9.51 1.69
N LEU A 126 -1.69 8.73 2.76
CA LEU A 126 -2.73 8.91 3.77
C LEU A 126 -2.25 9.80 4.90
N THR A 127 -3.19 10.54 5.49
CA THR A 127 -2.95 11.27 6.74
C THR A 127 -2.95 10.29 7.92
N ALA A 128 -2.40 10.71 9.06
CA ALA A 128 -2.43 9.91 10.29
C ALA A 128 -3.85 9.54 10.70
N ARG A 129 -4.81 10.45 10.51
CA ARG A 129 -6.22 10.21 10.80
C ARG A 129 -6.79 9.10 9.91
N GLN A 130 -6.49 9.13 8.62
CA GLN A 130 -6.93 8.12 7.66
C GLN A 130 -6.30 6.76 7.96
N ILE A 131 -5.01 6.74 8.27
CA ILE A 131 -4.31 5.52 8.68
C ILE A 131 -4.94 4.96 9.95
N GLY A 132 -5.20 5.81 10.92
CA GLY A 132 -5.83 5.39 12.18
C GLY A 132 -7.20 4.77 11.96
N ALA A 133 -8.02 5.35 11.09
CA ALA A 133 -9.33 4.80 10.74
C ALA A 133 -9.21 3.42 10.09
N LEU A 134 -8.20 3.23 9.24
CA LEU A 134 -7.97 1.95 8.54
C LEU A 134 -7.44 0.87 9.49
N LEU A 135 -6.54 1.23 10.40
CA LEU A 135 -5.85 0.27 11.30
C LEU A 135 -6.48 0.14 12.69
N GLY A 136 -7.53 0.91 12.98
CA GLY A 136 -8.14 0.92 14.31
C GLY A 136 -7.26 1.59 15.36
N MET A 137 -6.53 2.64 14.99
CA MET A 137 -5.62 3.37 15.87
C MET A 137 -6.05 4.83 16.02
N ARG A 138 -5.71 5.42 17.15
CA ARG A 138 -5.86 6.88 17.32
C ARG A 138 -4.80 7.61 16.50
N PRO A 139 -5.12 8.80 15.93
CA PRO A 139 -4.15 9.55 15.12
C PRO A 139 -2.81 9.79 15.82
N ASN A 140 -2.82 10.14 17.11
CA ASN A 140 -1.59 10.34 17.87
C ASN A 140 -0.75 9.07 17.98
N ALA A 141 -1.38 7.91 18.13
CA ALA A 141 -0.69 6.62 18.15
C ALA A 141 -0.05 6.32 16.79
N VAL A 142 -0.75 6.67 15.70
CA VAL A 142 -0.20 6.55 14.34
C VAL A 142 1.06 7.43 14.20
N GLU A 143 0.99 8.69 14.63
CA GLU A 143 2.13 9.62 14.54
C GLU A 143 3.36 9.10 15.31
N VAL A 144 3.15 8.60 16.53
CA VAL A 144 4.22 8.01 17.34
C VAL A 144 4.82 6.78 16.65
N ALA A 145 3.97 5.89 16.17
CA ALA A 145 4.39 4.67 15.49
C ALA A 145 5.15 4.97 14.20
N LEU A 146 4.69 5.95 13.42
CA LEU A 146 5.37 6.41 12.20
C LEU A 146 6.75 7.00 12.52
N HIS A 147 6.83 7.83 13.55
CA HIS A 147 8.10 8.41 13.97
C HIS A 147 9.12 7.34 14.31
N ARG A 148 8.70 6.32 15.04
CA ARG A 148 9.56 5.17 15.39
C ARG A 148 9.95 4.34 14.16
N ALA A 149 8.99 4.11 13.26
CA ALA A 149 9.24 3.37 12.01
C ALA A 149 10.27 4.10 11.14
N LEU A 150 10.12 5.41 11.01
CA LEU A 150 11.06 6.24 10.25
C LEU A 150 12.46 6.27 10.89
N ALA A 151 12.54 6.28 12.20
CA ALA A 151 13.83 6.20 12.90
C ALA A 151 14.54 4.87 12.58
N ARG A 152 13.79 3.77 12.58
CA ARG A 152 14.34 2.46 12.19
C ARG A 152 14.76 2.43 10.74
N LEU A 153 13.95 3.00 9.85
CA LEU A 153 14.27 3.09 8.42
C LEU A 153 15.57 3.86 8.19
N ARG A 154 15.75 5.00 8.87
CA ARG A 154 16.98 5.80 8.76
C ARG A 154 18.21 5.02 9.19
N ARG A 155 18.11 4.16 10.19
CA ARG A 155 19.23 3.29 10.62
C ARG A 155 19.68 2.35 9.50
N HIS A 156 18.74 1.85 8.70
CA HIS A 156 19.06 0.99 7.57
C HIS A 156 19.66 1.76 6.39
N LEU A 157 19.42 3.06 6.32
CA LEU A 157 19.94 3.93 5.25
C LEU A 157 21.28 4.58 5.61
N ALA A 158 21.67 4.52 6.86
CA ALA A 158 22.92 5.12 7.34
C ALA A 158 24.17 4.28 6.97
#